data_950450683f7bb182ecd8eaa548fb4e48
#
_entry.id   950450683f7bb182ecd8eaa548fb4e48
#
_cell.length_a   1.000
_cell.length_b   1.000
_cell.length_c   1.000
_cell.angle_alpha   90.00
_cell.angle_beta   90.00
_cell.angle_gamma   90.00
#
_symmetry.space_group_name_H-M   'P 1'
#
loop_
_entity.id
_entity.type
_entity.pdbx_description
1 polymer ?
#
loop_
_entity_poly.entity_id
_entity_poly.type
_entity_poly.pdbx_seq_one_letter_code
_entity_poly.pdbx_strand_id
1 'polypeptide(L)'
;MSDTLIIKNPLIFLNESYFKKNVLKDDYKEGILNIIYKNEIPYEIFITFKDKNDLCEKFIKQYNNNFFEDEFDYKLEIEEIKDLDIEKEKERVSLLEEKYVKIPYQYEYEKIIFKDYENTLYKNGLIYKDEKEIRKIADGAKWLIKKLGTNLIQGKSVLRISLPVFLFDKRTLQEVLAYELRGAPYYLNHAYYSKNPFERLKWITVLLMSQCYISTFQTKPFNPIIGETFQCKIGDLNFYLEQTVNHPITANFYGITDKKNIKIYGYIIYDATIGINNCYAIRTGKFFIEFDYGQKYQIRTPAVLLQGIVGERLYNYIDSGLVLDLTNNYASYIKMNPDEIGYFKSFFTNKQNSFPDRFIGQFCKLNDLIYKEDDAKHELKKNSTPIIKIEGAWTRDIYFDGDEYWNVDDNQLFTIYEVGYVLPSDGRKREDYIQLVKGNIEKAQEEKEKLENLQRYDRKLRADYLEKNKK
;
A
#
# COMPACT_ATOMS: atom_id res chain seq x y z
N MET A 1 18.86 -24.69 32.45
CA MET A 1 17.65 -23.89 32.27
C MET A 1 18.01 -22.78 31.28
N SER A 2 17.25 -22.62 30.22
CA SER A 2 17.47 -21.57 29.22
C SER A 2 16.82 -20.28 29.71
N ASP A 3 17.51 -19.15 29.63
CA ASP A 3 16.93 -17.87 29.94
C ASP A 3 16.31 -17.28 28.68
N THR A 4 15.09 -16.75 28.78
CA THR A 4 14.36 -16.13 27.69
C THR A 4 14.13 -14.67 28.00
N LEU A 5 14.48 -13.82 27.05
CA LEU A 5 14.18 -12.39 27.08
C LEU A 5 12.95 -12.12 26.21
N ILE A 6 12.09 -11.24 26.68
CA ILE A 6 11.04 -10.64 25.86
C ILE A 6 11.40 -9.19 25.61
N ILE A 7 11.44 -8.81 24.35
CA ILE A 7 11.43 -7.41 23.95
C ILE A 7 9.98 -7.02 23.80
N LYS A 8 9.45 -6.26 24.74
CA LYS A 8 8.08 -5.79 24.75
C LYS A 8 7.94 -4.55 23.88
N ASN A 9 6.84 -4.51 23.12
CA ASN A 9 6.55 -3.41 22.21
C ASN A 9 7.79 -3.00 21.40
N PRO A 10 8.49 -3.98 20.78
CA PRO A 10 9.57 -3.60 19.90
C PRO A 10 8.98 -2.61 18.90
N LEU A 11 9.79 -1.65 18.49
CA LEU A 11 9.37 -0.85 17.35
C LEU A 11 8.95 -1.79 16.23
N ILE A 12 7.81 -1.50 15.62
CA ILE A 12 7.22 -2.32 14.55
C ILE A 12 8.21 -2.67 13.43
N PHE A 13 9.26 -1.85 13.25
CA PHE A 13 10.30 -2.09 12.26
C PHE A 13 11.40 -3.06 12.70
N LEU A 14 11.47 -3.49 13.97
CA LEU A 14 12.43 -4.52 14.39
C LEU A 14 11.95 -5.90 13.93
N ASN A 15 11.94 -6.09 12.61
CA ASN A 15 11.65 -7.37 12.01
C ASN A 15 12.81 -8.35 12.16
N GLU A 16 12.57 -9.61 11.81
CA GLU A 16 13.57 -10.66 11.88
C GLU A 16 14.84 -10.32 11.10
N SER A 17 14.71 -9.79 9.89
CA SER A 17 15.85 -9.45 9.03
C SER A 17 16.67 -8.30 9.63
N TYR A 18 16.00 -7.20 9.99
CA TYR A 18 16.66 -6.06 10.63
C TYR A 18 17.32 -6.44 11.95
N PHE A 19 16.61 -7.21 12.80
CA PHE A 19 17.10 -7.63 14.09
C PHE A 19 18.34 -8.53 13.96
N LYS A 20 18.32 -9.51 13.04
CA LYS A 20 19.47 -10.37 12.74
C LYS A 20 20.66 -9.57 12.21
N LYS A 21 20.43 -8.59 11.37
CA LYS A 21 21.50 -7.79 10.72
C LYS A 21 22.11 -6.76 11.68
N ASN A 22 21.30 -6.08 12.48
CA ASN A 22 21.72 -4.88 13.21
C ASN A 22 21.82 -5.07 14.73
N VAL A 23 21.04 -5.98 15.31
CA VAL A 23 20.99 -6.20 16.76
C VAL A 23 21.77 -7.44 17.16
N LEU A 24 21.63 -8.54 16.42
CA LEU A 24 22.37 -9.76 16.66
C LEU A 24 23.76 -9.68 16.02
N LYS A 25 24.66 -8.96 16.64
CA LYS A 25 26.08 -8.98 16.28
C LYS A 25 26.65 -10.39 16.47
N ASP A 26 27.75 -10.70 15.79
CA ASP A 26 28.33 -12.06 15.73
C ASP A 26 28.57 -12.67 17.13
N ASP A 27 28.84 -11.85 18.14
CA ASP A 27 29.05 -12.28 19.53
C ASP A 27 27.87 -13.01 20.18
N TYR A 28 26.65 -12.82 19.65
CA TYR A 28 25.43 -13.44 20.21
C TYR A 28 24.93 -14.64 19.42
N LYS A 29 25.32 -14.78 18.14
CA LYS A 29 24.76 -15.80 17.22
C LYS A 29 24.98 -17.23 17.71
N GLU A 30 26.12 -17.52 18.30
CA GLU A 30 26.45 -18.87 18.79
C GLU A 30 25.75 -19.25 20.08
N GLY A 31 25.37 -18.25 20.91
CA GLY A 31 24.72 -18.44 22.19
C GLY A 31 23.20 -18.51 22.14
N ILE A 32 22.58 -18.15 21.01
CA ILE A 32 21.14 -18.11 20.89
C ILE A 32 20.60 -19.48 20.48
N LEU A 33 19.65 -19.98 21.26
CA LEU A 33 18.96 -21.25 21.01
C LEU A 33 17.80 -21.06 20.04
N ASN A 34 17.02 -19.98 20.22
CA ASN A 34 15.82 -19.72 19.44
C ASN A 34 15.47 -18.23 19.47
N ILE A 35 14.90 -17.74 18.38
CA ILE A 35 14.30 -16.41 18.30
C ILE A 35 12.91 -16.57 17.68
N ILE A 36 11.90 -16.13 18.41
CA ILE A 36 10.53 -16.14 17.97
C ILE A 36 10.10 -14.69 17.75
N TYR A 37 9.78 -14.35 16.51
CA TYR A 37 9.22 -13.06 16.15
C TYR A 37 7.70 -13.17 16.09
N LYS A 38 7.05 -12.31 16.84
CA LYS A 38 5.62 -12.20 16.81
C LYS A 38 5.23 -10.94 16.07
N ASN A 39 4.90 -11.09 14.80
CA ASN A 39 4.46 -9.99 13.93
C ASN A 39 2.97 -9.68 14.06
N GLU A 40 2.32 -10.19 15.09
CA GLU A 40 0.91 -9.96 15.41
C GLU A 40 0.79 -9.24 16.75
N ILE A 41 -0.31 -8.54 16.95
CA ILE A 41 -0.55 -7.74 18.17
C ILE A 41 -0.70 -8.64 19.40
N PRO A 42 0.01 -8.41 20.52
CA PRO A 42 1.11 -7.47 20.67
C PRO A 42 2.39 -7.92 19.97
N TYR A 43 3.13 -6.95 19.42
CA TYR A 43 4.42 -7.23 18.80
C TYR A 43 5.45 -7.52 19.88
N GLU A 44 6.07 -8.68 19.84
CA GLU A 44 7.06 -9.12 20.82
C GLU A 44 8.14 -9.96 20.15
N ILE A 45 9.36 -9.85 20.62
CA ILE A 45 10.49 -10.68 20.18
C ILE A 45 10.96 -11.48 21.40
N PHE A 46 10.96 -12.80 21.26
CA PHE A 46 11.45 -13.72 22.28
C PHE A 46 12.82 -14.24 21.86
N ILE A 47 13.80 -14.06 22.72
CA ILE A 47 15.16 -14.56 22.49
C ILE A 47 15.50 -15.56 23.58
N THR A 48 15.73 -16.81 23.20
CA THR A 48 16.13 -17.87 24.15
C THR A 48 17.62 -18.17 23.98
N PHE A 49 18.39 -18.07 25.04
CA PHE A 49 19.81 -18.37 25.08
C PHE A 49 20.06 -19.83 25.51
N LYS A 50 21.13 -20.44 24.97
CA LYS A 50 21.48 -21.86 25.22
C LYS A 50 21.90 -22.12 26.66
N ASP A 51 22.65 -21.19 27.26
CA ASP A 51 23.14 -21.30 28.61
C ASP A 51 22.86 -20.05 29.45
N LYS A 52 22.63 -20.29 30.75
CA LYS A 52 22.55 -19.20 31.72
C LYS A 52 23.89 -18.47 31.71
N ASN A 53 23.88 -17.21 31.50
CA ASN A 53 24.66 -16.24 32.26
C ASN A 53 25.18 -15.06 31.44
N ASP A 54 26.41 -15.10 30.91
CA ASP A 54 27.13 -13.91 30.46
C ASP A 54 26.52 -13.25 29.23
N LEU A 55 25.93 -14.01 28.30
CA LEU A 55 25.39 -13.47 27.05
C LEU A 55 24.04 -12.78 27.23
N CYS A 56 23.17 -13.38 28.06
CA CYS A 56 21.88 -12.78 28.39
C CYS A 56 22.06 -11.47 29.15
N GLU A 57 22.89 -11.45 30.20
CA GLU A 57 23.22 -10.25 30.95
C GLU A 57 23.93 -9.18 30.11
N LYS A 58 24.85 -9.59 29.22
CA LYS A 58 25.50 -8.70 28.27
C LYS A 58 24.47 -8.08 27.31
N PHE A 59 23.56 -8.89 26.78
CA PHE A 59 22.50 -8.41 25.87
C PHE A 59 21.60 -7.38 26.58
N ILE A 60 21.11 -7.72 27.79
CA ILE A 60 20.31 -6.80 28.59
C ILE A 60 21.09 -5.51 28.87
N LYS A 61 22.33 -5.61 29.32
CA LYS A 61 23.16 -4.46 29.64
C LYS A 61 23.45 -3.57 28.42
N GLN A 62 23.60 -4.19 27.24
CA GLN A 62 23.90 -3.46 26.00
C GLN A 62 22.67 -2.78 25.43
N TYR A 63 21.49 -3.43 25.49
CA TYR A 63 20.32 -2.99 24.75
C TYR A 63 19.14 -2.49 25.63
N ASN A 64 19.09 -2.86 26.93
CA ASN A 64 18.03 -2.41 27.81
C ASN A 64 18.23 -0.92 28.14
N ASN A 65 17.26 -0.10 27.80
CA ASN A 65 17.28 1.35 27.93
C ASN A 65 18.42 2.06 27.14
N ASN A 66 19.17 1.36 26.31
CA ASN A 66 20.11 1.96 25.40
C ASN A 66 19.43 2.31 24.08
N PHE A 67 19.82 3.46 23.53
CA PHE A 67 19.40 3.88 22.21
C PHE A 67 20.08 2.99 21.16
N PHE A 68 19.45 2.74 20.03
CA PHE A 68 20.13 2.40 18.80
C PHE A 68 20.90 3.66 18.39
N GLU A 69 22.20 3.71 18.74
CA GLU A 69 22.91 4.96 19.04
C GLU A 69 23.03 5.95 17.90
N ASP A 70 22.94 5.57 16.64
CA ASP A 70 23.22 6.50 15.55
C ASP A 70 22.02 6.83 14.63
N GLU A 71 21.01 5.96 14.53
CA GLU A 71 19.93 6.13 13.56
C GLU A 71 18.55 6.43 14.18
N PHE A 72 18.26 5.94 15.40
CA PHE A 72 16.93 6.03 15.99
C PHE A 72 16.97 6.52 17.46
N ASP A 73 16.03 7.40 17.80
CA ASP A 73 15.86 7.91 19.16
C ASP A 73 14.86 7.02 19.93
N TYR A 74 15.24 5.76 20.15
CA TYR A 74 14.36 4.78 20.79
C TYR A 74 15.10 3.87 21.78
N LYS A 75 14.44 3.60 22.91
CA LYS A 75 14.91 2.67 23.94
C LYS A 75 14.16 1.36 23.84
N LEU A 76 14.90 0.25 23.79
CA LEU A 76 14.30 -1.07 23.92
C LEU A 76 13.92 -1.34 25.37
N GLU A 77 12.71 -1.81 25.61
CA GLU A 77 12.28 -2.36 26.87
C GLU A 77 12.47 -3.89 26.81
N ILE A 78 13.44 -4.40 27.57
CA ILE A 78 13.77 -5.82 27.64
C ILE A 78 13.41 -6.34 29.03
N GLU A 79 12.63 -7.39 29.08
CA GLU A 79 12.24 -8.08 30.29
C GLU A 79 12.80 -9.52 30.28
N GLU A 80 13.44 -9.92 31.38
CA GLU A 80 13.87 -11.30 31.58
C GLU A 80 12.68 -12.14 32.05
N ILE A 81 12.40 -13.24 31.37
CA ILE A 81 11.39 -14.20 31.80
C ILE A 81 12.08 -15.42 32.34
N LYS A 82 11.91 -15.62 33.63
CA LYS A 82 12.30 -16.86 34.32
C LYS A 82 11.17 -17.88 34.09
N ASP A 83 11.49 -19.00 33.43
CA ASP A 83 10.56 -20.07 33.15
C ASP A 83 9.40 -19.68 32.20
N LEU A 84 9.73 -19.38 30.95
CA LEU A 84 8.73 -19.19 29.90
C LEU A 84 7.93 -20.49 29.73
N ASP A 85 6.66 -20.45 30.15
CA ASP A 85 5.71 -21.52 29.86
C ASP A 85 5.18 -21.33 28.43
N ILE A 86 5.78 -22.06 27.49
CA ILE A 86 5.44 -21.98 26.06
C ILE A 86 3.96 -22.28 25.82
N GLU A 87 3.36 -23.17 26.59
CA GLU A 87 1.93 -23.50 26.44
C GLU A 87 1.02 -22.36 26.90
N LYS A 88 1.35 -21.69 28.01
CA LYS A 88 0.64 -20.47 28.44
C LYS A 88 0.79 -19.33 27.46
N GLU A 89 1.97 -19.20 26.87
CA GLU A 89 2.19 -18.16 25.86
C GLU A 89 1.42 -18.43 24.57
N LYS A 90 1.34 -19.68 24.15
CA LYS A 90 0.48 -20.08 23.03
C LYS A 90 -1.01 -19.80 23.32
N GLU A 91 -1.46 -20.10 24.54
CA GLU A 91 -2.83 -19.80 24.98
C GLU A 91 -3.08 -18.29 25.00
N ARG A 92 -2.14 -17.48 25.50
CA ARG A 92 -2.21 -16.02 25.47
C ARG A 92 -2.30 -15.49 24.04
N VAL A 93 -1.50 -16.04 23.12
CA VAL A 93 -1.54 -15.67 21.69
C VAL A 93 -2.89 -16.02 21.10
N SER A 94 -3.40 -17.22 21.36
CA SER A 94 -4.71 -17.67 20.87
C SER A 94 -5.84 -16.75 21.36
N LEU A 95 -5.84 -16.39 22.64
CA LEU A 95 -6.82 -15.44 23.22
C LEU A 95 -6.72 -14.04 22.60
N LEU A 96 -5.52 -13.60 22.22
CA LEU A 96 -5.35 -12.33 21.53
C LEU A 96 -5.80 -12.40 20.08
N GLU A 97 -5.57 -13.52 19.39
CA GLU A 97 -6.08 -13.77 18.05
C GLU A 97 -7.62 -13.83 18.02
N GLU A 98 -8.26 -14.38 19.03
CA GLU A 98 -9.72 -14.35 19.19
C GLU A 98 -10.26 -12.93 19.36
N LYS A 99 -9.48 -12.03 19.98
CA LYS A 99 -9.87 -10.63 20.18
C LYS A 99 -9.85 -9.80 18.90
N TYR A 100 -9.01 -10.16 17.94
CA TYR A 100 -8.85 -9.44 16.69
C TYR A 100 -9.29 -10.32 15.52
N VAL A 101 -10.41 -9.99 14.92
CA VAL A 101 -10.92 -10.70 13.74
C VAL A 101 -10.10 -10.29 12.52
N LYS A 102 -9.42 -11.26 11.92
CA LYS A 102 -8.71 -11.04 10.64
C LYS A 102 -9.73 -10.77 9.54
N ILE A 103 -9.47 -9.73 8.74
CA ILE A 103 -10.28 -9.47 7.56
C ILE A 103 -9.97 -10.56 6.52
N PRO A 104 -10.98 -11.33 6.07
CA PRO A 104 -10.76 -12.39 5.09
C PRO A 104 -10.25 -11.81 3.76
N TYR A 105 -9.68 -12.66 2.93
CA TYR A 105 -9.16 -12.36 1.57
C TYR A 105 -7.79 -11.69 1.46
N GLN A 106 -7.09 -11.44 2.55
CA GLN A 106 -5.74 -10.88 2.51
C GLN A 106 -4.75 -11.79 1.76
N TYR A 107 -4.89 -13.10 1.95
CA TYR A 107 -3.91 -14.10 1.50
C TYR A 107 -4.00 -14.46 0.02
N GLU A 108 -5.14 -14.26 -0.65
CA GLU A 108 -5.31 -14.58 -2.06
C GLU A 108 -4.51 -13.64 -2.99
N TYR A 109 -4.09 -12.48 -2.48
CA TYR A 109 -3.47 -11.41 -3.27
C TYR A 109 -2.01 -11.11 -2.87
N GLU A 110 -1.41 -11.92 -2.01
CA GLU A 110 -0.06 -11.67 -1.49
C GLU A 110 1.06 -11.96 -2.49
N LYS A 111 0.76 -12.62 -3.60
CA LYS A 111 1.77 -12.94 -4.61
C LYS A 111 1.64 -12.02 -5.82
N ILE A 112 2.73 -11.34 -6.15
CA ILE A 112 2.82 -10.71 -7.46
C ILE A 112 2.79 -11.79 -8.53
N ILE A 113 1.80 -11.69 -9.41
CA ILE A 113 1.51 -12.70 -10.42
C ILE A 113 2.02 -12.18 -11.78
N PHE A 114 3.31 -11.87 -11.84
CA PHE A 114 3.98 -11.58 -13.10
C PHE A 114 4.79 -12.78 -13.59
N LYS A 115 4.98 -12.89 -14.90
CA LYS A 115 5.84 -13.90 -15.51
C LYS A 115 7.29 -13.64 -15.11
N ASP A 116 8.09 -14.73 -15.02
CA ASP A 116 9.48 -14.65 -14.60
C ASP A 116 10.25 -13.58 -15.36
N TYR A 117 10.91 -12.74 -14.60
CA TYR A 117 11.55 -11.53 -15.05
C TYR A 117 12.66 -11.82 -16.08
N GLU A 118 13.40 -12.91 -15.88
CA GLU A 118 14.57 -13.26 -16.69
C GLU A 118 14.24 -13.76 -18.10
N ASN A 119 13.02 -14.23 -18.35
CA ASN A 119 12.66 -14.91 -19.60
C ASN A 119 11.64 -14.16 -20.45
N THR A 120 11.27 -12.94 -20.10
CA THR A 120 10.22 -12.23 -20.82
C THR A 120 10.73 -10.90 -21.37
N LEU A 121 10.74 -10.78 -22.71
CA LEU A 121 10.93 -9.50 -23.40
C LEU A 121 9.68 -8.65 -23.17
N TYR A 122 9.77 -7.67 -22.31
CA TYR A 122 8.67 -6.79 -21.99
C TYR A 122 8.54 -5.69 -23.04
N LYS A 123 7.38 -5.60 -23.64
CA LYS A 123 7.01 -4.49 -24.51
C LYS A 123 6.16 -3.51 -23.71
N ASN A 124 6.79 -2.56 -23.00
CA ASN A 124 6.11 -1.48 -22.27
C ASN A 124 5.24 -1.87 -21.06
N GLY A 125 5.50 -2.98 -20.39
CA GLY A 125 4.79 -3.38 -19.19
C GLY A 125 5.13 -4.79 -18.72
N LEU A 126 4.80 -5.11 -17.48
CA LEU A 126 4.95 -6.45 -16.92
C LEU A 126 3.81 -7.34 -17.39
N ILE A 127 4.14 -8.56 -17.80
CA ILE A 127 3.15 -9.53 -18.28
C ILE A 127 2.48 -10.20 -17.09
N TYR A 128 1.16 -10.06 -16.98
CA TYR A 128 0.36 -10.66 -15.93
C TYR A 128 0.17 -12.17 -16.17
N LYS A 129 0.34 -13.01 -15.15
CA LYS A 129 0.35 -14.48 -15.27
C LYS A 129 -1.01 -15.14 -15.10
N ASP A 130 -1.94 -14.55 -14.34
CA ASP A 130 -3.19 -15.18 -14.00
C ASP A 130 -4.14 -15.25 -15.21
N GLU A 131 -4.06 -16.36 -15.93
CA GLU A 131 -4.89 -16.58 -17.11
C GLU A 131 -6.39 -16.59 -16.80
N LYS A 132 -6.79 -17.05 -15.61
CA LYS A 132 -8.20 -17.10 -15.20
C LYS A 132 -8.74 -15.69 -15.04
N GLU A 133 -7.98 -14.82 -14.39
CA GLU A 133 -8.32 -13.42 -14.21
C GLU A 133 -8.29 -12.65 -15.53
N ILE A 134 -7.30 -12.91 -16.38
CA ILE A 134 -7.21 -12.34 -17.74
C ILE A 134 -8.45 -12.70 -18.57
N ARG A 135 -8.87 -13.97 -18.55
CA ARG A 135 -10.09 -14.43 -19.27
C ARG A 135 -11.34 -13.74 -18.75
N LYS A 136 -11.50 -13.63 -17.43
CA LYS A 136 -12.60 -12.93 -16.78
C LYS A 136 -12.70 -11.47 -17.24
N ILE A 137 -11.58 -10.76 -17.27
CA ILE A 137 -11.50 -9.37 -17.74
C ILE A 137 -11.83 -9.27 -19.24
N ALA A 138 -11.30 -10.18 -20.07
CA ALA A 138 -11.58 -10.21 -21.51
C ALA A 138 -13.06 -10.47 -21.81
N ASP A 139 -13.72 -11.36 -21.07
CA ASP A 139 -15.15 -11.62 -21.21
C ASP A 139 -15.99 -10.42 -20.77
N GLY A 140 -15.55 -9.72 -19.73
CA GLY A 140 -16.15 -8.44 -19.34
C GLY A 140 -16.03 -7.37 -20.40
N ALA A 141 -14.88 -7.26 -21.04
CA ALA A 141 -14.67 -6.32 -22.13
C ALA A 141 -15.57 -6.65 -23.34
N LYS A 142 -15.69 -7.93 -23.72
CA LYS A 142 -16.62 -8.38 -24.77
C LYS A 142 -18.07 -8.05 -24.42
N TRP A 143 -18.49 -8.30 -23.17
CA TRP A 143 -19.82 -7.96 -22.70
C TRP A 143 -20.08 -6.45 -22.81
N LEU A 144 -19.11 -5.64 -22.40
CA LEU A 144 -19.21 -4.18 -22.42
C LEU A 144 -19.34 -3.66 -23.87
N ILE A 145 -18.51 -4.17 -24.77
CA ILE A 145 -18.56 -3.84 -26.20
C ILE A 145 -19.93 -4.22 -26.80
N LYS A 146 -20.45 -5.41 -26.47
CA LYS A 146 -21.75 -5.87 -26.94
C LYS A 146 -22.89 -4.98 -26.43
N LYS A 147 -22.80 -4.50 -25.19
CA LYS A 147 -23.86 -3.68 -24.55
C LYS A 147 -23.84 -2.21 -24.98
N LEU A 148 -22.66 -1.63 -25.15
CA LEU A 148 -22.51 -0.17 -25.33
C LEU A 148 -21.97 0.22 -26.72
N GLY A 149 -21.40 -0.72 -27.46
CA GLY A 149 -20.68 -0.45 -28.71
C GLY A 149 -19.29 0.17 -28.46
N THR A 150 -18.37 -0.03 -29.40
CA THR A 150 -16.96 0.39 -29.26
C THR A 150 -16.78 1.90 -29.13
N ASN A 151 -17.54 2.68 -29.90
CA ASN A 151 -17.44 4.14 -29.94
C ASN A 151 -17.96 4.83 -28.66
N LEU A 152 -18.83 4.14 -27.90
CA LEU A 152 -19.42 4.68 -26.66
C LEU A 152 -18.56 4.44 -25.41
N ILE A 153 -17.56 3.56 -25.51
CA ILE A 153 -16.70 3.17 -24.39
C ILE A 153 -15.43 4.03 -24.37
N GLN A 154 -14.91 4.36 -25.54
CA GLN A 154 -13.66 5.07 -25.71
C GLN A 154 -13.70 6.46 -25.07
N GLY A 155 -12.71 6.78 -24.24
CA GLY A 155 -12.60 8.07 -23.55
C GLY A 155 -13.55 8.26 -22.36
N LYS A 156 -14.37 7.26 -22.00
CA LYS A 156 -15.22 7.34 -20.80
C LYS A 156 -14.54 6.80 -19.56
N SER A 157 -14.81 7.42 -18.43
CA SER A 157 -14.40 6.87 -17.13
C SER A 157 -15.12 5.54 -16.87
N VAL A 158 -14.34 4.47 -16.64
CA VAL A 158 -14.84 3.13 -16.27
C VAL A 158 -15.65 3.17 -14.98
N LEU A 159 -15.32 4.12 -14.11
CA LEU A 159 -15.97 4.28 -12.80
C LEU A 159 -17.42 4.75 -12.93
N ARG A 160 -17.79 5.31 -14.08
CA ARG A 160 -19.16 5.77 -14.39
C ARG A 160 -20.02 4.73 -15.09
N ILE A 161 -19.41 3.58 -15.48
CA ILE A 161 -20.13 2.54 -16.20
C ILE A 161 -20.56 1.45 -15.20
N SER A 162 -21.84 1.09 -15.21
CA SER A 162 -22.33 -0.06 -14.46
C SER A 162 -21.86 -1.34 -15.12
N LEU A 163 -20.88 -1.99 -14.49
CA LEU A 163 -20.35 -3.29 -14.92
C LEU A 163 -21.09 -4.42 -14.20
N PRO A 164 -21.16 -5.62 -14.82
CA PRO A 164 -21.73 -6.79 -14.14
C PRO A 164 -20.87 -7.21 -12.95
N VAL A 165 -21.53 -7.67 -11.88
CA VAL A 165 -20.88 -7.94 -10.59
C VAL A 165 -19.78 -9.00 -10.66
N PHE A 166 -19.87 -9.94 -11.61
CA PHE A 166 -18.85 -11.00 -11.76
C PHE A 166 -17.46 -10.48 -12.15
N LEU A 167 -17.37 -9.22 -12.62
CA LEU A 167 -16.12 -8.54 -12.93
C LEU A 167 -15.47 -7.87 -11.73
N PHE A 168 -16.21 -7.75 -10.64
CA PHE A 168 -15.67 -7.07 -9.46
C PHE A 168 -14.72 -7.96 -8.65
N ASP A 169 -13.78 -7.30 -8.01
CA ASP A 169 -13.01 -7.84 -6.90
C ASP A 169 -13.95 -8.14 -5.72
N LYS A 170 -13.57 -9.08 -4.89
CA LYS A 170 -14.27 -9.35 -3.62
C LYS A 170 -13.89 -8.36 -2.52
N ARG A 171 -13.42 -7.18 -2.88
CA ARG A 171 -13.08 -6.08 -1.98
C ARG A 171 -13.76 -4.80 -2.43
N THR A 172 -14.08 -3.95 -1.46
CA THR A 172 -14.48 -2.58 -1.73
C THR A 172 -13.26 -1.74 -2.10
N LEU A 173 -13.46 -0.59 -2.73
CA LEU A 173 -12.36 0.34 -3.03
C LEU A 173 -11.66 0.82 -1.75
N GLN A 174 -12.38 0.91 -0.65
CA GLN A 174 -11.85 1.30 0.66
C GLN A 174 -10.98 0.21 1.29
N GLU A 175 -11.39 -1.06 1.17
CA GLU A 175 -10.55 -2.20 1.57
C GLU A 175 -9.25 -2.26 0.77
N VAL A 176 -9.30 -1.96 -0.54
CA VAL A 176 -8.12 -1.90 -1.40
C VAL A 176 -7.13 -0.85 -0.90
N LEU A 177 -7.59 0.35 -0.52
CA LEU A 177 -6.71 1.37 0.03
C LEU A 177 -6.07 0.94 1.36
N ALA A 178 -6.82 0.30 2.24
CA ALA A 178 -6.28 -0.26 3.47
C ALA A 178 -5.25 -1.37 3.17
N TYR A 179 -5.52 -2.22 2.20
CA TYR A 179 -4.61 -3.28 1.77
C TYR A 179 -3.27 -2.71 1.27
N GLU A 180 -3.28 -1.64 0.52
CA GLU A 180 -2.08 -0.96 0.02
C GLU A 180 -1.24 -0.33 1.14
N LEU A 181 -1.87 0.03 2.26
CA LEU A 181 -1.20 0.62 3.42
C LEU A 181 -0.66 -0.41 4.43
N ARG A 182 -0.66 -1.70 4.09
CA ARG A 182 -0.17 -2.76 4.98
C ARG A 182 1.29 -2.57 5.42
N GLY A 183 2.14 -1.97 4.59
CA GLY A 183 3.51 -1.63 4.95
C GLY A 183 3.67 -0.30 5.73
N ALA A 184 2.63 0.52 5.79
CA ALA A 184 2.72 1.87 6.36
C ALA A 184 3.20 1.89 7.82
N PRO A 185 2.74 1.02 8.74
CA PRO A 185 3.22 1.04 10.12
C PRO A 185 4.73 0.85 10.21
N TYR A 186 5.31 -0.03 9.41
CA TYR A 186 6.74 -0.28 9.39
C TYR A 186 7.52 0.95 8.92
N TYR A 187 7.24 1.43 7.72
CA TYR A 187 8.01 2.53 7.12
C TYR A 187 7.81 3.87 7.80
N LEU A 188 6.60 4.14 8.30
CA LEU A 188 6.31 5.38 9.02
C LEU A 188 7.00 5.43 10.39
N ASN A 189 7.12 4.30 11.09
CA ASN A 189 7.86 4.25 12.35
C ASN A 189 9.36 4.48 12.09
N HIS A 190 9.95 3.88 11.06
CA HIS A 190 11.32 4.17 10.66
C HIS A 190 11.53 5.67 10.38
N ALA A 191 10.64 6.27 9.59
CA ALA A 191 10.69 7.69 9.30
C ALA A 191 10.56 8.54 10.58
N TYR A 192 9.62 8.19 11.45
CA TYR A 192 9.35 8.93 12.69
C TYR A 192 10.59 9.00 13.62
N TYR A 193 11.26 7.85 13.82
CA TYR A 193 12.42 7.79 14.73
C TYR A 193 13.74 8.23 14.08
N SER A 194 13.79 8.40 12.76
CA SER A 194 14.98 8.90 12.08
C SER A 194 15.25 10.37 12.40
N LYS A 195 16.46 10.69 12.84
CA LYS A 195 16.86 12.08 13.18
C LYS A 195 17.12 12.93 11.94
N ASN A 196 17.72 12.33 10.91
CA ASN A 196 18.09 13.00 9.68
C ASN A 196 16.86 13.22 8.78
N PRO A 197 16.58 14.44 8.28
CA PRO A 197 15.45 14.69 7.40
C PRO A 197 15.51 13.91 6.07
N PHE A 198 16.71 13.64 5.53
CA PHE A 198 16.84 12.83 4.32
C PHE A 198 16.59 11.36 4.58
N GLU A 199 16.97 10.82 5.75
CA GLU A 199 16.62 9.45 6.13
C GLU A 199 15.10 9.32 6.29
N ARG A 200 14.42 10.29 6.90
CA ARG A 200 12.95 10.31 6.94
C ARG A 200 12.34 10.30 5.54
N LEU A 201 12.88 11.14 4.64
CA LEU A 201 12.37 11.23 3.27
C LEU A 201 12.63 9.95 2.48
N LYS A 202 13.76 9.23 2.70
CA LYS A 202 14.01 7.91 2.15
C LYS A 202 12.93 6.91 2.56
N TRP A 203 12.64 6.79 3.86
CA TRP A 203 11.63 5.85 4.36
C TRP A 203 10.23 6.12 3.82
N ILE A 204 9.83 7.38 3.71
CA ILE A 204 8.54 7.74 3.11
C ILE A 204 8.53 7.49 1.59
N THR A 205 9.67 7.63 0.94
CA THR A 205 9.84 7.23 -0.46
C THR A 205 9.71 5.72 -0.65
N VAL A 206 10.30 4.93 0.25
CA VAL A 206 10.11 3.47 0.28
C VAL A 206 8.65 3.11 0.50
N LEU A 207 7.94 3.78 1.41
CA LEU A 207 6.50 3.58 1.59
C LEU A 207 5.73 3.76 0.28
N LEU A 208 5.99 4.84 -0.47
CA LEU A 208 5.36 5.07 -1.77
C LEU A 208 5.64 3.94 -2.75
N MET A 209 6.88 3.46 -2.84
CA MET A 209 7.26 2.41 -3.78
C MET A 209 6.76 1.03 -3.36
N SER A 210 6.72 0.74 -2.05
CA SER A 210 6.12 -0.49 -1.54
C SER A 210 4.61 -0.57 -1.82
N GLN A 211 3.91 0.56 -1.80
CA GLN A 211 2.52 0.63 -2.24
C GLN A 211 2.37 0.26 -3.72
N CYS A 212 3.28 0.71 -4.59
CA CYS A 212 3.28 0.30 -6.00
C CYS A 212 3.41 -1.22 -6.14
N TYR A 213 4.28 -1.86 -5.34
CA TYR A 213 4.43 -3.31 -5.33
C TYR A 213 3.15 -4.04 -4.90
N ILE A 214 2.46 -3.55 -3.87
CA ILE A 214 1.26 -4.19 -3.30
C ILE A 214 0.02 -3.96 -4.19
N SER A 215 -0.06 -2.85 -4.91
CA SER A 215 -1.24 -2.39 -5.66
C SER A 215 -1.45 -3.05 -7.03
N THR A 216 -0.95 -4.24 -7.27
CA THR A 216 -0.92 -4.86 -8.61
C THR A 216 -2.17 -5.65 -8.99
N PHE A 217 -3.31 -5.44 -8.35
CA PHE A 217 -4.56 -6.12 -8.68
C PHE A 217 -5.18 -5.64 -10.00
N GLN A 218 -5.86 -6.54 -10.69
CA GLN A 218 -6.36 -6.36 -12.07
C GLN A 218 -7.87 -6.19 -12.15
N THR A 219 -8.59 -6.58 -11.09
CA THR A 219 -10.05 -6.51 -11.04
C THR A 219 -10.51 -5.19 -10.44
N LYS A 220 -11.67 -4.75 -10.89
CA LYS A 220 -12.28 -3.52 -10.38
C LYS A 220 -12.88 -3.79 -9.00
N PRO A 221 -12.49 -3.08 -7.94
CA PRO A 221 -13.18 -3.17 -6.66
C PRO A 221 -14.61 -2.61 -6.75
N PHE A 222 -15.45 -2.93 -5.77
CA PHE A 222 -16.76 -2.31 -5.66
C PHE A 222 -16.64 -0.79 -5.54
N ASN A 223 -17.47 -0.08 -6.29
CA ASN A 223 -17.63 1.35 -6.08
C ASN A 223 -18.32 1.57 -4.73
N PRO A 224 -17.74 2.38 -3.84
CA PRO A 224 -18.38 2.68 -2.58
C PRO A 224 -19.63 3.55 -2.78
N ILE A 225 -20.55 3.46 -1.82
CA ILE A 225 -21.76 4.26 -1.75
C ILE A 225 -21.48 5.53 -0.93
N ILE A 226 -22.14 6.65 -1.20
CA ILE A 226 -22.01 7.85 -0.33
C ILE A 226 -22.33 7.49 1.12
N GLY A 227 -21.45 7.86 2.04
CA GLY A 227 -21.53 7.54 3.46
C GLY A 227 -21.08 6.13 3.81
N GLU A 228 -20.63 5.33 2.82
CA GLU A 228 -20.02 4.03 3.09
C GLU A 228 -18.70 4.24 3.83
N THR A 229 -18.54 3.48 4.91
CA THR A 229 -17.34 3.52 5.74
C THR A 229 -16.56 2.23 5.64
N PHE A 230 -15.30 2.30 6.05
CA PHE A 230 -14.46 1.14 6.30
C PHE A 230 -13.54 1.44 7.48
N GLN A 231 -13.42 0.49 8.40
CA GLN A 231 -12.61 0.64 9.59
C GLN A 231 -11.75 -0.60 9.78
N CYS A 232 -10.46 -0.39 10.06
CA CYS A 232 -9.56 -1.50 10.32
C CYS A 232 -8.37 -1.08 11.19
N LYS A 233 -7.63 -2.08 11.65
CA LYS A 233 -6.34 -1.92 12.31
C LYS A 233 -5.27 -2.60 11.47
N ILE A 234 -4.17 -1.88 11.18
CA ILE A 234 -3.02 -2.35 10.43
C ILE A 234 -1.79 -2.12 11.31
N GLY A 235 -1.24 -3.19 11.89
CA GLY A 235 -0.20 -2.98 12.88
C GLY A 235 -0.70 -2.13 14.05
N ASP A 236 0.00 -1.05 14.37
CA ASP A 236 -0.39 -0.04 15.36
C ASP A 236 -1.26 1.09 14.78
N LEU A 237 -1.52 1.08 13.47
CA LEU A 237 -2.30 2.10 12.78
C LEU A 237 -3.80 1.75 12.81
N ASN A 238 -4.59 2.61 13.47
CA ASN A 238 -6.05 2.58 13.39
C ASN A 238 -6.47 3.41 12.18
N PHE A 239 -7.19 2.80 11.23
CA PHE A 239 -7.46 3.39 9.92
C PHE A 239 -8.96 3.44 9.62
N TYR A 240 -9.44 4.60 9.18
CA TYR A 240 -10.84 4.93 8.95
C TYR A 240 -10.99 5.57 7.58
N LEU A 241 -12.01 5.14 6.83
CA LEU A 241 -12.36 5.68 5.52
C LEU A 241 -13.84 5.97 5.43
N GLU A 242 -14.18 6.97 4.61
CA GLU A 242 -15.55 7.31 4.27
C GLU A 242 -15.64 7.80 2.83
N GLN A 243 -16.62 7.27 2.10
CA GLN A 243 -16.97 7.75 0.77
C GLN A 243 -17.81 9.03 0.88
N THR A 244 -17.26 10.15 0.46
CA THR A 244 -17.91 11.45 0.63
C THR A 244 -18.51 12.03 -0.65
N VAL A 245 -17.96 11.67 -1.81
CA VAL A 245 -18.45 12.09 -3.12
C VAL A 245 -18.44 10.93 -4.10
N ASN A 246 -19.53 10.78 -4.90
CA ASN A 246 -19.63 9.72 -5.90
C ASN A 246 -19.10 10.10 -7.27
N HIS A 247 -19.11 11.39 -7.61
CA HIS A 247 -18.67 11.86 -8.93
C HIS A 247 -17.96 13.20 -8.81
N PRO A 248 -16.62 13.23 -8.87
CA PRO A 248 -15.70 12.06 -8.96
C PRO A 248 -15.75 11.19 -7.71
N ILE A 249 -15.41 9.91 -7.82
CA ILE A 249 -15.34 9.01 -6.66
C ILE A 249 -14.27 9.53 -5.71
N THR A 250 -14.69 9.97 -4.52
CA THR A 250 -13.79 10.57 -3.53
C THR A 250 -13.96 9.90 -2.18
N ALA A 251 -12.89 9.30 -1.70
CA ALA A 251 -12.80 8.74 -0.36
C ALA A 251 -11.94 9.64 0.53
N ASN A 252 -12.46 10.01 1.70
CA ASN A 252 -11.66 10.60 2.77
C ASN A 252 -11.14 9.51 3.69
N PHE A 253 -9.96 9.74 4.24
CA PHE A 253 -9.35 8.80 5.17
C PHE A 253 -8.65 9.50 6.32
N TYR A 254 -8.58 8.79 7.42
CA TYR A 254 -7.83 9.17 8.61
C TYR A 254 -7.22 7.94 9.25
N GLY A 255 -5.94 7.99 9.54
CA GLY A 255 -5.23 6.97 10.28
C GLY A 255 -4.43 7.58 11.42
N ILE A 256 -4.34 6.88 12.53
CA ILE A 256 -3.57 7.30 13.70
C ILE A 256 -2.98 6.07 14.40
N THR A 257 -1.71 6.17 14.76
CA THR A 257 -1.05 5.12 15.54
C THR A 257 -1.58 5.06 16.97
N ASP A 258 -1.42 3.91 17.63
CA ASP A 258 -1.85 3.73 19.03
C ASP A 258 -1.20 4.75 19.97
N LYS A 259 0.06 5.09 19.72
CA LYS A 259 0.81 6.14 20.46
C LYS A 259 0.38 7.57 20.08
N LYS A 260 -0.47 7.73 19.08
CA LYS A 260 -0.94 9.02 18.53
C LYS A 260 0.15 9.95 18.01
N ASN A 261 1.33 9.42 17.77
CA ASN A 261 2.51 10.15 17.32
C ASN A 261 2.60 10.33 15.80
N ILE A 262 1.93 9.44 15.03
CA ILE A 262 1.88 9.48 13.57
C ILE A 262 0.42 9.56 13.13
N LYS A 263 0.11 10.51 12.25
CA LYS A 263 -1.19 10.64 11.60
C LYS A 263 -1.02 10.54 10.10
N ILE A 264 -1.95 9.86 9.45
CA ILE A 264 -2.14 9.89 8.00
C ILE A 264 -3.55 10.37 7.71
N TYR A 265 -3.73 11.30 6.81
CA TYR A 265 -5.07 11.84 6.53
C TYR A 265 -5.14 12.51 5.17
N GLY A 266 -6.35 12.65 4.69
CA GLY A 266 -6.60 13.34 3.44
C GLY A 266 -7.79 12.79 2.68
N TYR A 267 -7.72 12.95 1.37
CA TYR A 267 -8.72 12.41 0.45
C TYR A 267 -8.06 11.95 -0.85
N ILE A 268 -8.66 10.94 -1.45
CA ILE A 268 -8.24 10.41 -2.74
C ILE A 268 -9.41 10.50 -3.71
N ILE A 269 -9.15 11.07 -4.88
CA ILE A 269 -10.05 11.09 -6.01
C ILE A 269 -9.58 10.01 -6.98
N TYR A 270 -10.47 9.10 -7.33
CA TYR A 270 -10.17 8.02 -8.26
C TYR A 270 -10.76 8.34 -9.63
N ASP A 271 -9.96 8.18 -10.66
CA ASP A 271 -10.43 8.17 -12.04
C ASP A 271 -9.74 7.08 -12.86
N ALA A 272 -10.47 6.54 -13.84
CA ALA A 272 -9.95 5.53 -14.73
C ALA A 272 -10.63 5.65 -16.10
N THR A 273 -9.82 5.81 -17.13
CA THR A 273 -10.28 6.01 -18.51
C THR A 273 -9.92 4.82 -19.37
N ILE A 274 -10.89 4.32 -20.16
CA ILE A 274 -10.68 3.23 -21.12
C ILE A 274 -10.27 3.81 -22.48
N GLY A 275 -9.14 3.34 -23.03
CA GLY A 275 -8.75 3.50 -24.42
C GLY A 275 -9.22 2.33 -25.28
N ILE A 276 -8.63 2.19 -26.47
CA ILE A 276 -8.99 1.10 -27.44
C ILE A 276 -8.66 -0.27 -26.86
N ASN A 277 -7.45 -0.43 -26.30
CA ASN A 277 -6.98 -1.69 -25.71
C ASN A 277 -6.19 -1.45 -24.42
N ASN A 278 -6.50 -0.38 -23.71
CA ASN A 278 -5.85 -0.01 -22.47
C ASN A 278 -6.82 0.64 -21.48
N CYS A 279 -6.39 0.72 -20.22
CA CYS A 279 -7.04 1.48 -19.17
C CYS A 279 -5.98 2.30 -18.44
N TYR A 280 -6.16 3.61 -18.39
CA TYR A 280 -5.35 4.53 -17.62
C TYR A 280 -6.09 4.83 -16.31
N ALA A 281 -5.44 4.56 -15.18
CA ALA A 281 -5.99 4.81 -13.86
C ALA A 281 -5.10 5.79 -13.09
N ILE A 282 -5.72 6.80 -12.49
CA ILE A 282 -5.03 7.83 -11.73
C ILE A 282 -5.72 8.04 -10.39
N ARG A 283 -4.92 8.36 -9.38
CA ARG A 283 -5.35 8.88 -8.08
C ARG A 283 -4.83 10.29 -7.90
N THR A 284 -5.74 11.20 -7.66
CA THR A 284 -5.43 12.58 -7.28
C THR A 284 -5.96 12.86 -5.88
N GLY A 285 -5.84 14.08 -5.39
CA GLY A 285 -6.22 14.43 -4.04
C GLY A 285 -5.01 14.70 -3.14
N LYS A 286 -5.22 14.67 -1.83
CA LYS A 286 -4.19 15.03 -0.85
C LYS A 286 -4.02 13.91 0.16
N PHE A 287 -2.83 13.30 0.19
CA PHE A 287 -2.44 12.31 1.18
C PHE A 287 -1.33 12.91 2.05
N PHE A 288 -1.66 13.26 3.28
CA PHE A 288 -0.72 13.81 4.25
C PHE A 288 -0.27 12.78 5.28
N ILE A 289 1.00 12.89 5.67
CA ILE A 289 1.59 12.23 6.83
C ILE A 289 2.05 13.36 7.76
N GLU A 290 1.73 13.24 9.05
CA GLU A 290 2.09 14.24 10.06
C GLU A 290 2.60 13.54 11.31
N PHE A 291 3.75 13.97 11.79
CA PHE A 291 4.35 13.52 13.04
C PHE A 291 4.05 14.54 14.15
N ASP A 292 3.89 14.08 15.39
CA ASP A 292 3.50 14.91 16.52
C ASP A 292 4.51 16.01 16.84
N TYR A 293 5.78 15.86 16.43
CA TYR A 293 6.81 16.91 16.53
C TYR A 293 6.85 17.88 15.32
N GLY A 294 5.79 17.93 14.51
CA GLY A 294 5.56 18.95 13.50
C GLY A 294 6.11 18.66 12.10
N GLN A 295 6.66 17.48 11.85
CA GLN A 295 7.04 17.10 10.48
C GLN A 295 5.80 16.74 9.66
N LYS A 296 5.75 17.25 8.43
CA LYS A 296 4.61 17.06 7.54
C LYS A 296 5.05 16.73 6.11
N TYR A 297 4.46 15.67 5.57
CA TYR A 297 4.72 15.18 4.23
C TYR A 297 3.43 15.06 3.43
N GLN A 298 3.55 15.13 2.09
CA GLN A 298 2.46 14.83 1.17
C GLN A 298 2.94 13.79 0.16
N ILE A 299 2.16 12.72 -0.02
CA ILE A 299 2.42 11.68 -1.02
C ILE A 299 1.56 11.89 -2.25
N ARG A 300 2.13 11.61 -3.43
CA ARG A 300 1.47 11.51 -4.73
C ARG A 300 1.88 10.20 -5.38
N THR A 301 0.92 9.33 -5.67
CA THR A 301 1.17 8.06 -6.36
C THR A 301 1.27 8.25 -7.86
N PRO A 302 2.11 7.46 -8.56
CA PRO A 302 2.14 7.46 -10.01
C PRO A 302 0.84 6.88 -10.60
N ALA A 303 0.59 7.15 -11.87
CA ALA A 303 -0.54 6.58 -12.59
C ALA A 303 -0.26 5.13 -13.00
N VAL A 304 -1.33 4.36 -13.21
CA VAL A 304 -1.28 2.97 -13.68
C VAL A 304 -1.76 2.90 -15.12
N LEU A 305 -1.03 2.18 -15.96
CA LEU A 305 -1.42 1.83 -17.32
C LEU A 305 -1.59 0.32 -17.44
N LEU A 306 -2.81 -0.11 -17.66
CA LEU A 306 -3.16 -1.47 -18.02
C LEU A 306 -3.32 -1.57 -19.53
N GLN A 307 -2.56 -2.43 -20.19
CA GLN A 307 -2.66 -2.68 -21.62
C GLN A 307 -3.08 -4.12 -21.89
N GLY A 308 -3.55 -4.41 -23.11
CA GLY A 308 -4.01 -5.74 -23.45
C GLY A 308 -5.32 -6.11 -22.75
N ILE A 309 -6.35 -5.27 -22.86
CA ILE A 309 -7.72 -5.63 -22.48
C ILE A 309 -8.14 -6.87 -23.26
N VAL A 310 -7.73 -6.94 -24.53
CA VAL A 310 -7.81 -8.13 -25.36
C VAL A 310 -6.37 -8.48 -25.78
N GLY A 311 -5.95 -9.72 -25.50
CA GLY A 311 -4.60 -10.20 -25.76
C GLY A 311 -3.74 -10.35 -24.51
N GLU A 312 -2.44 -10.16 -24.64
CA GLU A 312 -1.50 -10.25 -23.53
C GLU A 312 -1.65 -9.07 -22.57
N ARG A 313 -1.88 -9.36 -21.30
CA ARG A 313 -2.13 -8.36 -20.27
C ARG A 313 -0.83 -7.78 -19.75
N LEU A 314 -0.66 -6.50 -19.92
CA LEU A 314 0.49 -5.74 -19.41
C LEU A 314 0.06 -4.79 -18.30
N TYR A 315 0.89 -4.69 -17.27
CA TYR A 315 0.75 -3.76 -16.16
C TYR A 315 1.98 -2.87 -16.06
N ASN A 316 1.79 -1.57 -15.91
CA ASN A 316 2.88 -0.64 -15.72
C ASN A 316 2.48 0.56 -14.86
N TYR A 317 3.43 1.10 -14.11
CA TYR A 317 3.35 2.44 -13.57
C TYR A 317 3.96 3.43 -14.56
N ILE A 318 3.30 4.55 -14.75
CA ILE A 318 3.72 5.63 -15.66
C ILE A 318 3.66 6.98 -14.96
N ASP A 319 4.19 8.00 -15.64
CA ASP A 319 4.28 9.37 -15.12
C ASP A 319 5.22 9.46 -13.90
N SER A 320 4.83 10.09 -12.81
CA SER A 320 5.72 10.30 -11.67
C SER A 320 5.05 10.10 -10.31
N GLY A 321 5.83 9.57 -9.37
CA GLY A 321 5.52 9.59 -7.95
C GLY A 321 6.25 10.73 -7.23
N LEU A 322 5.64 11.29 -6.18
CA LEU A 322 6.23 12.34 -5.36
C LEU A 322 6.06 12.07 -3.87
N VAL A 323 7.08 12.42 -3.12
CA VAL A 323 6.97 12.70 -1.69
C VAL A 323 7.45 14.12 -1.43
N LEU A 324 6.57 14.98 -0.94
CA LEU A 324 6.88 16.38 -0.63
C LEU A 324 7.10 16.50 0.88
N ASP A 325 8.31 16.87 1.30
CA ASP A 325 8.62 17.27 2.67
C ASP A 325 8.28 18.75 2.83
N LEU A 326 7.08 19.01 3.34
CA LEU A 326 6.54 20.36 3.46
C LEU A 326 7.19 21.16 4.60
N THR A 327 7.84 20.48 5.53
CA THR A 327 8.50 21.11 6.67
C THR A 327 9.90 21.58 6.32
N ASN A 328 10.67 20.76 5.61
CA ASN A 328 12.06 21.06 5.26
C ASN A 328 12.22 21.59 3.84
N ASN A 329 11.12 21.72 3.06
CA ASN A 329 11.13 22.20 1.67
C ASN A 329 11.95 21.32 0.70
N TYR A 330 11.92 20.01 0.89
CA TYR A 330 12.51 19.03 -0.01
C TYR A 330 11.43 18.17 -0.68
N ALA A 331 11.81 17.50 -1.73
CA ALA A 331 10.95 16.52 -2.38
C ALA A 331 11.75 15.33 -2.88
N SER A 332 11.11 14.16 -2.88
CA SER A 332 11.50 12.99 -3.64
C SER A 332 10.68 12.95 -4.92
N TYR A 333 11.32 13.09 -6.04
CA TYR A 333 10.74 12.96 -7.38
C TYR A 333 11.15 11.63 -7.99
N ILE A 334 10.19 10.84 -8.44
CA ILE A 334 10.42 9.53 -9.03
C ILE A 334 9.72 9.49 -10.39
N LYS A 335 10.48 9.30 -11.45
CA LYS A 335 9.97 9.05 -12.80
C LYS A 335 9.86 7.56 -13.04
N MET A 336 8.64 7.10 -13.29
CA MET A 336 8.37 5.71 -13.60
C MET A 336 8.66 5.41 -15.06
N ASN A 337 9.15 4.19 -15.35
CA ASN A 337 9.47 3.71 -16.69
C ASN A 337 10.21 4.75 -17.55
N PRO A 338 11.42 5.20 -17.12
CA PRO A 338 12.11 6.36 -17.71
C PRO A 338 12.48 6.19 -19.18
N ASP A 339 12.58 4.94 -19.63
CA ASP A 339 13.02 4.58 -21.00
C ASP A 339 11.84 4.17 -21.89
N GLU A 340 10.61 4.55 -21.51
CA GLU A 340 9.42 4.25 -22.31
C GLU A 340 9.61 4.69 -23.76
N ILE A 341 9.61 3.71 -24.67
CA ILE A 341 9.61 3.96 -26.11
C ILE A 341 8.16 3.95 -26.55
N GLY A 342 7.66 5.08 -27.06
CA GLY A 342 6.29 5.16 -27.57
C GLY A 342 5.96 4.00 -28.52
N TYR A 343 4.76 3.43 -28.39
CA TYR A 343 4.27 2.23 -29.10
C TYR A 343 4.65 2.19 -30.59
N PHE A 344 4.54 3.31 -31.33
CA PHE A 344 4.94 3.39 -32.71
C PHE A 344 6.45 3.32 -32.95
N LYS A 345 7.27 3.85 -32.05
CA LYS A 345 8.73 3.76 -32.15
C LYS A 345 9.25 2.35 -31.87
N SER A 346 8.60 1.58 -31.00
CA SER A 346 9.02 0.22 -30.68
C SER A 346 8.95 -0.73 -31.87
N PHE A 347 8.05 -0.48 -32.84
CA PHE A 347 7.96 -1.28 -34.08
C PHE A 347 9.11 -0.99 -35.07
N PHE A 348 9.72 0.19 -35.00
CA PHE A 348 10.73 0.61 -35.95
C PHE A 348 12.16 0.65 -35.41
N THR A 349 12.32 0.42 -34.11
CA THR A 349 13.64 0.38 -33.48
C THR A 349 13.86 -0.98 -32.83
N ASN A 350 14.95 -1.66 -33.22
CA ASN A 350 15.41 -2.88 -32.52
C ASN A 350 15.98 -2.57 -31.11
N LYS A 351 15.68 -1.42 -30.53
CA LYS A 351 16.02 -1.12 -29.14
C LYS A 351 15.08 -1.88 -28.22
N GLN A 352 15.61 -2.87 -27.55
CA GLN A 352 14.97 -3.48 -26.39
C GLN A 352 14.77 -2.38 -25.34
N ASN A 353 13.53 -2.20 -24.88
CA ASN A 353 13.28 -1.35 -23.73
C ASN A 353 14.02 -1.92 -22.53
N SER A 354 14.63 -1.06 -21.75
CA SER A 354 14.99 -1.39 -20.39
C SER A 354 13.72 -1.81 -19.63
N PHE A 355 13.92 -2.57 -18.60
CA PHE A 355 12.84 -3.17 -17.79
C PHE A 355 11.73 -2.15 -17.42
N PRO A 356 10.47 -2.45 -17.70
CA PRO A 356 9.36 -1.49 -17.54
C PRO A 356 9.04 -1.15 -16.09
N ASP A 357 9.48 -1.96 -15.14
CA ASP A 357 9.36 -1.71 -13.70
C ASP A 357 10.44 -0.77 -13.15
N ARG A 358 11.41 -0.37 -13.99
CA ARG A 358 12.45 0.55 -13.59
C ARG A 358 11.90 1.94 -13.31
N PHE A 359 12.50 2.58 -12.33
CA PHE A 359 12.32 4.00 -12.06
C PHE A 359 13.66 4.68 -11.82
N ILE A 360 13.69 5.99 -12.04
CA ILE A 360 14.79 6.87 -11.67
C ILE A 360 14.22 8.10 -10.97
N GLY A 361 15.01 8.72 -10.12
CA GLY A 361 14.55 9.90 -9.41
C GLY A 361 15.66 10.63 -8.70
N GLN A 362 15.27 11.61 -7.91
CA GLN A 362 16.19 12.35 -7.06
C GLN A 362 15.47 13.04 -5.91
N PHE A 363 16.20 13.30 -4.83
CA PHE A 363 15.81 14.35 -3.89
C PHE A 363 16.22 15.70 -4.45
N CYS A 364 15.34 16.67 -4.33
CA CYS A 364 15.53 18.01 -4.79
C CYS A 364 14.89 19.03 -3.83
N LYS A 365 15.14 20.31 -4.03
CA LYS A 365 14.37 21.35 -3.35
C LYS A 365 12.94 21.37 -3.88
N LEU A 366 11.97 21.63 -3.02
CA LEU A 366 10.56 21.69 -3.41
C LEU A 366 10.30 22.70 -4.55
N ASN A 367 11.02 23.81 -4.56
CA ASN A 367 10.92 24.82 -5.61
C ASN A 367 11.49 24.38 -6.99
N ASP A 368 12.18 23.25 -7.05
CA ASP A 368 12.69 22.69 -8.31
C ASP A 368 11.65 21.81 -9.02
N LEU A 369 10.52 21.56 -8.38
CA LEU A 369 9.41 20.83 -8.97
C LEU A 369 8.47 21.76 -9.74
N ILE A 370 7.98 21.25 -10.87
CA ILE A 370 6.83 21.76 -11.60
C ILE A 370 5.73 20.71 -11.42
N TYR A 371 4.76 21.00 -10.54
CA TYR A 371 3.65 20.08 -10.32
C TYR A 371 2.31 20.82 -10.28
N LYS A 372 1.27 20.09 -10.66
CA LYS A 372 -0.13 20.52 -10.54
C LYS A 372 -0.84 19.55 -9.59
N GLU A 373 -1.72 20.07 -8.76
CA GLU A 373 -2.42 19.25 -7.75
C GLU A 373 -3.26 18.12 -8.35
N ASP A 374 -3.85 18.34 -9.51
CA ASP A 374 -4.80 17.43 -10.15
C ASP A 374 -4.19 16.64 -11.32
N ASP A 375 -2.85 16.60 -11.44
CA ASP A 375 -2.14 15.88 -12.49
C ASP A 375 -1.16 14.87 -11.90
N ALA A 376 -0.94 13.74 -12.58
CA ALA A 376 0.12 12.80 -12.28
C ALA A 376 1.44 13.14 -12.99
N LYS A 377 1.41 14.06 -13.93
CA LYS A 377 2.58 14.49 -14.69
C LYS A 377 3.28 15.63 -13.98
N HIS A 378 4.36 15.28 -13.30
CA HIS A 378 5.22 16.22 -12.62
C HIS A 378 6.59 16.21 -13.28
N GLU A 379 7.25 17.34 -13.28
CA GLU A 379 8.55 17.52 -13.95
C GLU A 379 9.52 18.26 -13.03
N LEU A 380 10.79 17.98 -13.22
CA LEU A 380 11.87 18.78 -12.63
C LEU A 380 12.21 19.96 -13.51
N LYS A 381 12.53 21.08 -12.89
CA LYS A 381 13.15 22.20 -13.62
C LYS A 381 14.48 21.76 -14.23
N LYS A 382 14.79 22.25 -15.44
CA LYS A 382 16.02 21.87 -16.18
C LYS A 382 17.31 22.08 -15.39
N ASN A 383 17.32 23.03 -14.45
CA ASN A 383 18.49 23.37 -13.63
C ASN A 383 18.47 22.70 -12.24
N SER A 384 17.56 21.75 -11.99
CA SER A 384 17.53 21.03 -10.73
C SER A 384 18.76 20.16 -10.58
N THR A 385 19.45 20.31 -9.46
CA THR A 385 20.61 19.47 -9.11
C THR A 385 20.17 18.40 -8.11
N PRO A 386 20.47 17.12 -8.35
CA PRO A 386 20.19 16.06 -7.41
C PRO A 386 20.91 16.31 -6.07
N ILE A 387 20.17 16.19 -4.98
CA ILE A 387 20.73 16.12 -3.61
C ILE A 387 21.11 14.67 -3.30
N ILE A 388 20.23 13.74 -3.64
CA ILE A 388 20.40 12.28 -3.55
C ILE A 388 19.79 11.72 -4.82
N LYS A 389 20.48 10.83 -5.50
CA LYS A 389 19.95 10.11 -6.66
C LYS A 389 19.14 8.90 -6.20
N ILE A 390 18.09 8.58 -6.94
CA ILE A 390 17.22 7.44 -6.68
C ILE A 390 17.15 6.59 -7.92
N GLU A 391 17.30 5.30 -7.80
CA GLU A 391 17.05 4.35 -8.87
C GLU A 391 16.59 3.00 -8.31
N GLY A 392 15.99 2.18 -9.14
CA GLY A 392 15.56 0.85 -8.76
C GLY A 392 14.48 0.28 -9.67
N ALA A 393 13.88 -0.79 -9.20
CA ALA A 393 12.73 -1.43 -9.80
C ALA A 393 11.64 -1.60 -8.74
N TRP A 394 10.45 -1.06 -8.99
CA TRP A 394 9.36 -1.12 -8.00
C TRP A 394 8.90 -2.55 -7.64
N THR A 395 9.32 -3.53 -8.43
CA THR A 395 9.10 -4.96 -8.14
C THR A 395 10.20 -5.60 -7.29
N ARG A 396 11.33 -4.92 -7.04
CA ARG A 396 12.51 -5.54 -6.43
C ARG A 396 13.22 -4.70 -5.39
N ASP A 397 13.68 -3.49 -5.74
CA ASP A 397 14.72 -2.79 -4.98
C ASP A 397 14.69 -1.27 -5.14
N ILE A 398 15.28 -0.58 -4.19
CA ILE A 398 15.49 0.88 -4.21
C ILE A 398 16.92 1.18 -3.78
N TYR A 399 17.60 2.00 -4.57
CA TYR A 399 18.94 2.50 -4.30
C TYR A 399 18.92 4.02 -4.10
N PHE A 400 19.71 4.49 -3.14
CA PHE A 400 20.00 5.92 -2.97
C PHE A 400 21.50 6.14 -3.12
N ASP A 401 21.91 7.00 -4.08
CA ASP A 401 23.30 7.26 -4.46
C ASP A 401 24.12 5.98 -4.78
N GLY A 402 23.44 4.93 -5.24
CA GLY A 402 24.04 3.63 -5.58
C GLY A 402 24.06 2.60 -4.45
N ASP A 403 23.69 2.99 -3.23
CA ASP A 403 23.58 2.07 -2.09
C ASP A 403 22.17 1.46 -2.03
N GLU A 404 22.08 0.12 -1.94
CA GLU A 404 20.81 -0.57 -1.73
C GLU A 404 20.22 -0.20 -0.36
N TYR A 405 19.01 0.30 -0.37
CA TYR A 405 18.35 0.76 0.85
C TYR A 405 17.13 -0.08 1.23
N TRP A 406 16.44 -0.63 0.25
CA TRP A 406 15.28 -1.47 0.44
C TRP A 406 15.22 -2.55 -0.64
N ASN A 407 14.75 -3.73 -0.24
CA ASN A 407 14.47 -4.85 -1.13
C ASN A 407 13.07 -5.40 -0.82
N VAL A 408 12.39 -5.93 -1.84
CA VAL A 408 11.05 -6.48 -1.69
C VAL A 408 10.99 -7.66 -0.72
N ASP A 409 12.07 -8.43 -0.59
CA ASP A 409 12.16 -9.54 0.35
C ASP A 409 12.17 -9.06 1.81
N ASP A 410 12.57 -7.81 2.04
CA ASP A 410 12.50 -7.13 3.34
C ASP A 410 11.16 -6.40 3.58
N ASN A 411 10.20 -6.53 2.66
CA ASN A 411 8.92 -5.84 2.75
C ASN A 411 8.06 -6.41 3.89
N GLN A 412 7.77 -5.58 4.88
CA GLN A 412 6.95 -5.95 6.03
C GLN A 412 5.50 -5.56 5.80
N LEU A 413 4.65 -6.56 5.64
CA LEU A 413 3.21 -6.39 5.43
C LEU A 413 2.43 -6.90 6.64
N PHE A 414 1.73 -6.00 7.28
CA PHE A 414 0.90 -6.33 8.45
C PHE A 414 -0.45 -6.90 8.04
N THR A 415 -0.95 -7.79 8.87
CA THR A 415 -2.33 -8.28 8.78
C THR A 415 -3.31 -7.15 9.05
N ILE A 416 -4.41 -7.13 8.31
CA ILE A 416 -5.51 -6.18 8.55
C ILE A 416 -6.53 -6.85 9.48
N TYR A 417 -6.86 -6.17 10.57
CA TYR A 417 -7.83 -6.63 11.55
C TYR A 417 -9.06 -5.74 11.58
N GLU A 418 -10.21 -6.31 11.90
CA GLU A 418 -11.38 -5.52 12.24
C GLU A 418 -11.17 -4.77 13.55
N VAL A 419 -11.72 -3.57 13.66
CA VAL A 419 -11.85 -2.87 14.94
C VAL A 419 -13.01 -3.45 15.74
N GLY A 420 -13.00 -3.26 17.06
CA GLY A 420 -13.98 -3.88 17.97
C GLY A 420 -15.45 -3.53 17.69
N TYR A 421 -15.72 -2.40 16.99
CA TYR A 421 -17.05 -2.02 16.54
C TYR A 421 -17.01 -1.56 15.09
N VAL A 422 -17.74 -2.25 14.25
CA VAL A 422 -17.88 -1.93 12.83
C VAL A 422 -19.22 -1.21 12.62
N LEU A 423 -19.17 0.00 12.03
CA LEU A 423 -20.36 0.80 11.76
C LEU A 423 -21.35 0.06 10.83
N PRO A 424 -22.66 0.31 10.95
CA PRO A 424 -23.66 -0.23 10.02
C PRO A 424 -23.41 0.17 8.56
N SER A 425 -22.74 1.30 8.31
CA SER A 425 -22.36 1.82 7.00
C SER A 425 -21.12 1.17 6.40
N ASP A 426 -20.48 0.22 7.09
CA ASP A 426 -19.30 -0.48 6.57
C ASP A 426 -19.62 -1.25 5.28
N GLY A 427 -18.78 -1.06 4.26
CA GLY A 427 -18.99 -1.64 2.93
C GLY A 427 -19.09 -3.16 2.93
N ARG A 428 -18.49 -3.84 3.90
CA ARG A 428 -18.59 -5.31 4.07
C ARG A 428 -19.97 -5.78 4.51
N LYS A 429 -20.84 -4.87 4.98
CA LYS A 429 -22.23 -5.16 5.35
C LYS A 429 -23.21 -4.98 4.19
N ARG A 430 -22.74 -4.59 3.01
CA ARG A 430 -23.55 -4.47 1.80
C ARG A 430 -24.00 -5.85 1.33
N GLU A 431 -25.26 -5.96 0.97
CA GLU A 431 -25.81 -7.25 0.55
C GLU A 431 -25.22 -7.73 -0.79
N ASP A 432 -24.98 -6.83 -1.76
CA ASP A 432 -24.34 -7.18 -3.03
C ASP A 432 -22.90 -7.74 -2.82
N TYR A 433 -22.14 -7.13 -1.91
CA TYR A 433 -20.82 -7.61 -1.51
C TYR A 433 -20.91 -8.98 -0.82
N ILE A 434 -21.78 -9.14 0.17
CA ILE A 434 -21.97 -10.40 0.91
C ILE A 434 -22.33 -11.54 -0.05
N GLN A 435 -23.22 -11.31 -1.01
CA GLN A 435 -23.64 -12.32 -1.96
C GLN A 435 -22.52 -12.68 -2.95
N LEU A 436 -21.71 -11.69 -3.39
CA LEU A 436 -20.55 -11.96 -4.24
C LEU A 436 -19.51 -12.82 -3.52
N VAL A 437 -19.21 -12.50 -2.26
CA VAL A 437 -18.27 -13.26 -1.42
C VAL A 437 -18.73 -14.71 -1.25
N LYS A 438 -20.04 -14.92 -1.06
CA LYS A 438 -20.66 -16.25 -0.97
C LYS A 438 -20.72 -16.99 -2.33
N GLY A 439 -20.36 -16.33 -3.45
CA GLY A 439 -20.42 -16.91 -4.79
C GLY A 439 -21.81 -16.86 -5.43
N ASN A 440 -22.79 -16.19 -4.83
CA ASN A 440 -24.16 -16.06 -5.34
C ASN A 440 -24.23 -14.91 -6.37
N ILE A 441 -23.67 -15.10 -7.55
CA ILE A 441 -23.46 -14.05 -8.56
C ILE A 441 -24.79 -13.39 -9.00
N GLU A 442 -25.84 -14.16 -9.23
CA GLU A 442 -27.14 -13.63 -9.66
C GLU A 442 -27.73 -12.70 -8.59
N LYS A 443 -27.77 -13.17 -7.34
CA LYS A 443 -28.28 -12.38 -6.23
C LYS A 443 -27.41 -11.15 -5.95
N ALA A 444 -26.09 -11.29 -6.07
CA ALA A 444 -25.17 -10.15 -5.96
C ALA A 444 -25.45 -9.08 -7.03
N GLN A 445 -25.76 -9.49 -8.26
CA GLN A 445 -26.14 -8.56 -9.34
C GLN A 445 -27.45 -7.85 -9.04
N GLU A 446 -28.47 -8.57 -8.58
CA GLU A 446 -29.77 -7.98 -8.21
C GLU A 446 -29.64 -6.93 -7.09
N GLU A 447 -28.91 -7.28 -6.01
CA GLU A 447 -28.68 -6.37 -4.88
C GLU A 447 -27.86 -5.14 -5.30
N LYS A 448 -26.86 -5.33 -6.17
CA LYS A 448 -26.09 -4.22 -6.75
C LYS A 448 -26.99 -3.27 -7.54
N GLU A 449 -27.90 -3.78 -8.38
CA GLU A 449 -28.82 -2.97 -9.17
C GLU A 449 -29.79 -2.18 -8.29
N LYS A 450 -30.28 -2.78 -7.19
CA LYS A 450 -31.10 -2.08 -6.18
C LYS A 450 -30.34 -0.90 -5.58
N LEU A 451 -29.10 -1.13 -5.14
CA LEU A 451 -28.28 -0.08 -4.55
C LEU A 451 -27.94 1.03 -5.54
N GLU A 452 -27.62 0.72 -6.80
CA GLU A 452 -27.36 1.71 -7.84
C GLU A 452 -28.62 2.56 -8.15
N ASN A 453 -29.78 1.94 -8.16
CA ASN A 453 -31.05 2.66 -8.38
C ASN A 453 -31.36 3.59 -7.21
N LEU A 454 -31.15 3.15 -5.98
CA LEU A 454 -31.30 3.99 -4.79
C LEU A 454 -30.34 5.20 -4.84
N GLN A 455 -29.07 5.00 -5.18
CA GLN A 455 -28.12 6.10 -5.33
C GLN A 455 -28.51 7.10 -6.43
N ARG A 456 -29.05 6.61 -7.56
CA ARG A 456 -29.54 7.50 -8.63
C ARG A 456 -30.71 8.34 -8.15
N TYR A 457 -31.62 7.74 -7.39
CA TYR A 457 -32.75 8.43 -6.78
C TYR A 457 -32.30 9.51 -5.79
N ASP A 458 -31.42 9.18 -4.86
CA ASP A 458 -30.87 10.12 -3.88
C ASP A 458 -30.12 11.28 -4.54
N ARG A 459 -29.37 10.99 -5.61
CA ARG A 459 -28.70 12.03 -6.39
C ARG A 459 -29.69 12.99 -7.03
N LYS A 460 -30.79 12.48 -7.55
CA LYS A 460 -31.87 13.30 -8.13
C LYS A 460 -32.49 14.20 -7.05
N LEU A 461 -32.84 13.65 -5.90
CA LEU A 461 -33.40 14.43 -4.78
C LEU A 461 -32.48 15.59 -4.36
N ARG A 462 -31.15 15.32 -4.24
CA ARG A 462 -30.19 16.37 -3.91
C ARG A 462 -30.08 17.44 -5.00
N ALA A 463 -30.10 17.05 -6.27
CA ALA A 463 -30.06 17.97 -7.39
C ALA A 463 -31.33 18.88 -7.40
N ASP A 464 -32.50 18.28 -7.26
CA ASP A 464 -33.79 19.01 -7.20
C ASP A 464 -33.84 19.97 -6.00
N TYR A 465 -33.29 19.59 -4.85
CA TYR A 465 -33.18 20.45 -3.67
C TYR A 465 -32.27 21.66 -3.93
N LEU A 466 -31.09 21.42 -4.50
CA LEU A 466 -30.14 22.50 -4.83
C LEU A 466 -30.69 23.44 -5.87
N GLU A 467 -31.44 22.94 -6.86
CA GLU A 467 -32.07 23.77 -7.87
C GLU A 467 -33.16 24.65 -7.28
N LYS A 468 -34.01 24.08 -6.42
CA LYS A 468 -35.09 24.84 -5.72
C LYS A 468 -34.56 25.91 -4.77
N ASN A 469 -33.36 25.72 -4.23
CA ASN A 469 -32.75 26.64 -3.26
C ASN A 469 -31.59 27.46 -3.85
N LYS A 470 -31.39 27.47 -5.16
CA LYS A 470 -30.57 28.47 -5.85
C LYS A 470 -31.31 29.82 -5.83
N LYS A 471 -31.06 30.61 -4.79
CA LYS A 471 -31.38 32.05 -4.74
C LYS A 471 -30.12 32.86 -4.95
#